data_07861cf0596fef47762780e13a5b83e0
#
_entry.id   07861cf0596fef47762780e13a5b83e0
#
_cell.length_a   1.000
_cell.length_b   1.000
_cell.length_c   1.000
_cell.angle_alpha   90.00
_cell.angle_beta   90.00
_cell.angle_gamma   90.00
#
_symmetry.space_group_name_H-M   'P 1'
#
loop_
_entity.id
_entity.type
_entity.pdbx_description
1 polymer ?
#
loop_
_entity_poly.entity_id
_entity_poly.type
_entity_poly.pdbx_seq_one_letter_code
_entity_poly.pdbx_strand_id
1 'polypeptide(L)'
;RADRSSRQVLRDAGLAAAACCLLGAAFAWLPGAWSATVWPYALVYALLVIVHAGVRLGRKTYLVDMAGQDRRALYVALSNSVTGAMLLLVGSVTGVLGQWLGTTWLLVVLAFMALAAAASAARLPEVES
;
A
#
# COMPACT_ATOMS: atom_id res chain seq x y z
N ARG A 1 20.66 -5.83 -14.07
CA ARG A 1 19.85 -4.57 -14.16
C ARG A 1 18.57 -4.69 -13.39
N ALA A 2 18.61 -4.80 -12.10
CA ALA A 2 17.46 -4.69 -11.23
C ALA A 2 17.89 -4.38 -9.78
N ASP A 3 18.87 -3.48 -9.61
CA ASP A 3 19.19 -2.93 -8.30
C ASP A 3 18.41 -1.63 -8.07
N ARG A 4 17.08 -1.75 -8.09
CA ARG A 4 16.30 -0.81 -7.31
C ARG A 4 16.38 -1.29 -5.88
N SER A 5 17.00 -0.51 -5.01
CA SER A 5 17.04 -0.84 -3.59
C SER A 5 15.62 -1.16 -3.12
N SER A 6 15.45 -2.17 -2.28
CA SER A 6 14.15 -2.58 -1.70
C SER A 6 13.39 -1.39 -1.13
N ARG A 7 14.12 -0.37 -0.65
CA ARG A 7 13.59 0.92 -0.20
C ARG A 7 12.89 1.70 -1.31
N GLN A 8 13.49 1.77 -2.52
CA GLN A 8 12.88 2.47 -3.66
C GLN A 8 11.58 1.78 -4.09
N VAL A 9 11.57 0.45 -4.13
CA VAL A 9 10.36 -0.32 -4.45
C VAL A 9 9.22 -0.02 -3.46
N LEU A 10 9.51 0.02 -2.16
CA LEU A 10 8.52 0.34 -1.14
C LEU A 10 7.98 1.77 -1.27
N ARG A 11 8.87 2.74 -1.51
CA ARG A 11 8.49 4.14 -1.73
C ARG A 11 7.62 4.30 -2.97
N ASP A 12 8.06 3.76 -4.10
CA ASP A 12 7.38 3.91 -5.38
C ASP A 12 6.01 3.20 -5.36
N ALA A 13 5.92 2.05 -4.72
CA ALA A 13 4.65 1.36 -4.51
C ALA A 13 3.69 2.16 -3.60
N GLY A 14 4.20 2.81 -2.55
CA GLY A 14 3.40 3.69 -1.70
C GLY A 14 2.85 4.90 -2.47
N LEU A 15 3.68 5.54 -3.31
CA LEU A 15 3.25 6.64 -4.17
C LEU A 15 2.21 6.18 -5.21
N ALA A 16 2.42 5.01 -5.82
CA ALA A 16 1.46 4.44 -6.76
C ALA A 16 0.12 4.11 -6.09
N ALA A 17 0.14 3.57 -4.86
CA ALA A 17 -1.07 3.34 -4.08
C ALA A 17 -1.84 4.64 -3.80
N ALA A 18 -1.14 5.69 -3.39
CA ALA A 18 -1.75 7.00 -3.17
C ALA A 18 -2.39 7.56 -4.45
N ALA A 19 -1.69 7.47 -5.57
CA ALA A 19 -2.22 7.90 -6.87
C ALA A 19 -3.47 7.12 -7.26
N CYS A 20 -3.48 5.79 -7.08
CA CYS A 20 -4.67 4.98 -7.36
C CYS A 20 -5.86 5.36 -6.46
N CYS A 21 -5.65 5.61 -5.17
CA CYS A 21 -6.71 6.05 -4.27
C CYS A 21 -7.26 7.42 -4.66
N LEU A 22 -6.39 8.37 -5.02
CA LEU A 22 -6.80 9.70 -5.48
C LEU A 22 -7.56 9.63 -6.81
N LEU A 23 -7.15 8.79 -7.74
CA LEU A 23 -7.88 8.54 -8.98
C LEU A 23 -9.27 7.99 -8.72
N GLY A 24 -9.40 7.01 -7.81
CA GLY A 24 -10.69 6.47 -7.41
C GLY A 24 -11.60 7.53 -6.78
N ALA A 25 -11.06 8.38 -5.91
CA ALA A 25 -11.79 9.50 -5.33
C ALA A 25 -12.19 10.55 -6.40
N ALA A 26 -11.30 10.85 -7.34
CA ALA A 26 -11.59 11.78 -8.43
C ALA A 26 -12.73 11.28 -9.33
N PHE A 27 -12.75 9.99 -9.66
CA PHE A 27 -13.87 9.39 -10.41
C PHE A 27 -15.21 9.52 -9.68
N ALA A 28 -15.20 9.40 -8.35
CA ALA A 28 -16.41 9.55 -7.55
C ALA A 28 -16.95 11.00 -7.53
N TRP A 29 -16.08 11.99 -7.77
CA TRP A 29 -16.47 13.41 -7.84
C TRP A 29 -16.84 13.89 -9.24
N LEU A 30 -16.56 13.10 -10.30
CA LEU A 30 -16.94 13.46 -11.65
C LEU A 30 -18.46 13.41 -11.83
N PRO A 31 -19.09 14.49 -12.35
CA PRO A 31 -20.52 14.48 -12.61
C PRO A 31 -20.87 13.58 -13.81
N GLY A 32 -22.03 12.95 -13.74
CA GLY A 32 -22.62 12.24 -14.87
C GLY A 32 -22.33 10.73 -14.91
N ALA A 33 -22.38 10.16 -16.13
CA ALA A 33 -22.34 8.71 -16.34
C ALA A 33 -21.04 8.02 -15.86
N TRP A 34 -19.96 8.76 -15.74
CA TRP A 34 -18.66 8.19 -15.32
C TRP A 34 -18.64 7.71 -13.87
N SER A 35 -19.31 8.44 -12.96
CA SER A 35 -19.41 8.03 -11.56
C SER A 35 -20.32 6.81 -11.35
N ALA A 36 -21.24 6.56 -12.29
CA ALA A 36 -22.19 5.44 -12.26
C ALA A 36 -21.65 4.18 -12.97
N THR A 37 -20.53 4.27 -13.70
CA THR A 37 -19.96 3.15 -14.42
C THR A 37 -18.99 2.35 -13.54
N VAL A 38 -19.02 1.04 -13.64
CA VAL A 38 -18.17 0.13 -12.83
C VAL A 38 -16.71 0.09 -13.34
N TRP A 39 -16.51 0.29 -14.64
CA TRP A 39 -15.23 0.09 -15.30
C TRP A 39 -14.06 0.93 -14.75
N PRO A 40 -14.22 2.25 -14.46
CA PRO A 40 -13.13 3.05 -13.89
C PRO A 40 -12.68 2.51 -12.52
N TYR A 41 -13.64 2.10 -11.69
CA TYR A 41 -13.34 1.55 -10.37
C TYR A 41 -12.70 0.16 -10.46
N ALA A 42 -13.13 -0.68 -11.41
CA ALA A 42 -12.50 -1.96 -11.67
C ALA A 42 -11.04 -1.81 -12.11
N LEU A 43 -10.74 -0.82 -12.94
CA LEU A 43 -9.37 -0.50 -13.36
C LEU A 43 -8.52 -0.03 -12.17
N VAL A 44 -9.04 0.91 -11.36
CA VAL A 44 -8.35 1.39 -10.16
C VAL A 44 -8.09 0.24 -9.19
N TYR A 45 -9.06 -0.66 -9.00
CA TYR A 45 -8.91 -1.84 -8.17
C TYR A 45 -7.81 -2.77 -8.70
N ALA A 46 -7.79 -3.06 -9.99
CA ALA A 46 -6.76 -3.90 -10.62
C ALA A 46 -5.36 -3.31 -10.42
N LEU A 47 -5.21 -1.99 -10.60
CA LEU A 47 -3.96 -1.29 -10.35
C LEU A 47 -3.55 -1.37 -8.87
N LEU A 48 -4.48 -1.19 -7.94
CA LEU A 48 -4.22 -1.34 -6.51
C LEU A 48 -3.74 -2.74 -6.14
N VAL A 49 -4.31 -3.79 -6.74
CA VAL A 49 -3.86 -5.18 -6.51
C VAL A 49 -2.41 -5.37 -6.97
N ILE A 50 -2.05 -4.82 -8.14
CA ILE A 50 -0.67 -4.89 -8.65
C ILE A 50 0.29 -4.13 -7.73
N VAL A 51 -0.08 -2.92 -7.32
CA VAL A 51 0.71 -2.10 -6.39
C VAL A 51 0.88 -2.81 -5.05
N HIS A 52 -0.18 -3.41 -4.52
CA HIS A 52 -0.13 -4.17 -3.27
C HIS A 52 0.81 -5.39 -3.36
N ALA A 53 0.82 -6.08 -4.49
CA ALA A 53 1.78 -7.15 -4.74
C ALA A 53 3.23 -6.63 -4.72
N GLY A 54 3.48 -5.45 -5.28
CA GLY A 54 4.78 -4.75 -5.23
C GLY A 54 5.22 -4.43 -3.79
N VAL A 55 4.31 -3.90 -2.97
CA VAL A 55 4.59 -3.62 -1.53
C VAL A 55 4.96 -4.90 -0.79
N ARG A 56 4.21 -6.00 -1.01
CA ARG A 56 4.48 -7.29 -0.38
C ARG A 56 5.86 -7.84 -0.79
N LEU A 57 6.21 -7.72 -2.05
CA LEU A 57 7.51 -8.15 -2.56
C LEU A 57 8.63 -7.30 -1.95
N GLY A 58 8.56 -5.98 -2.07
CA GLY A 58 9.57 -5.05 -1.55
C GLY A 58 9.82 -5.22 -0.06
N ARG A 59 8.74 -5.42 0.74
CA ARG A 59 8.88 -5.70 2.18
C ARG A 59 9.61 -7.01 2.45
N LYS A 60 9.28 -8.08 1.73
CA LYS A 60 9.93 -9.39 1.92
C LYS A 60 11.40 -9.32 1.57
N THR A 61 11.74 -8.69 0.46
CA THR A 61 13.13 -8.51 0.02
C THR A 61 13.91 -7.70 1.06
N TYR A 62 13.39 -6.55 1.47
CA TYR A 62 14.02 -5.71 2.49
C TYR A 62 14.30 -6.46 3.80
N LEU A 63 13.35 -7.27 4.27
CA LEU A 63 13.52 -8.07 5.49
C LEU A 63 14.57 -9.16 5.33
N VAL A 64 14.63 -9.80 4.16
CA VAL A 64 15.62 -10.84 3.87
C VAL A 64 17.03 -10.25 3.77
N ASP A 65 17.16 -9.07 3.15
CA ASP A 65 18.43 -8.38 3.00
C ASP A 65 18.96 -7.86 4.35
N MET A 66 18.05 -7.40 5.23
CA MET A 66 18.41 -6.91 6.55
C MET A 66 18.76 -8.04 7.54
N ALA A 67 18.16 -9.22 7.38
CA ALA A 67 18.33 -10.33 8.31
C ALA A 67 19.51 -11.22 7.92
N GLY A 68 20.44 -11.45 8.85
CA GLY A 68 21.47 -12.48 8.70
C GLY A 68 20.86 -13.87 8.45
N GLN A 69 21.61 -14.77 7.77
CA GLN A 69 21.09 -16.06 7.30
C GLN A 69 20.38 -16.88 8.39
N ASP A 70 20.93 -16.90 9.60
CA ASP A 70 20.40 -17.73 10.71
C ASP A 70 19.08 -17.23 11.29
N ARG A 71 18.70 -15.97 11.04
CA ARG A 71 17.50 -15.35 11.62
C ARG A 71 16.40 -14.98 10.61
N ARG A 72 16.61 -15.24 9.34
CA ARG A 72 15.67 -14.89 8.26
C ARG A 72 14.25 -15.42 8.49
N ALA A 73 14.15 -16.71 8.85
CA ALA A 73 12.86 -17.35 9.12
C ALA A 73 12.09 -16.67 10.26
N LEU A 74 12.80 -16.32 11.34
CA LEU A 74 12.21 -15.64 12.51
C LEU A 74 11.70 -14.24 12.14
N TYR A 75 12.52 -13.44 11.44
CA TYR A 75 12.12 -12.10 11.03
C TYR A 75 10.93 -12.11 10.07
N VAL A 76 10.91 -13.05 9.13
CA VAL A 76 9.77 -13.19 8.18
C VAL A 76 8.50 -13.62 8.92
N ALA A 77 8.60 -14.58 9.84
CA ALA A 77 7.46 -15.03 10.64
C ALA A 77 6.90 -13.90 11.51
N LEU A 78 7.77 -13.18 12.24
CA LEU A 78 7.39 -12.06 13.09
C LEU A 78 6.74 -10.94 12.27
N SER A 79 7.36 -10.57 11.13
CA SER A 79 6.81 -9.55 10.24
C SER A 79 5.44 -9.93 9.69
N ASN A 80 5.22 -11.20 9.35
CA ASN A 80 3.92 -11.65 8.86
C ASN A 80 2.85 -11.59 9.96
N SER A 81 3.19 -12.00 11.18
CA SER A 81 2.27 -11.95 12.32
C SER A 81 1.88 -10.51 12.68
N VAL A 82 2.87 -9.61 12.79
CA VAL A 82 2.64 -8.20 13.06
C VAL A 82 1.80 -7.57 11.93
N THR A 83 2.13 -7.86 10.68
CA THR A 83 1.36 -7.34 9.54
C THR A 83 -0.07 -7.87 9.54
N GLY A 84 -0.28 -9.15 9.85
CA GLY A 84 -1.62 -9.73 9.96
C GLY A 84 -2.46 -9.04 11.03
N ALA A 85 -1.89 -8.84 12.23
CA ALA A 85 -2.54 -8.11 13.31
C ALA A 85 -2.87 -6.66 12.93
N MET A 86 -1.93 -5.95 12.29
CA MET A 86 -2.15 -4.58 11.82
C MET A 86 -3.22 -4.50 10.73
N LEU A 87 -3.25 -5.47 9.80
CA LEU A 87 -4.29 -5.50 8.77
C LEU A 87 -5.69 -5.70 9.36
N LEU A 88 -5.84 -6.55 10.37
CA LEU A 88 -7.10 -6.72 11.07
C LEU A 88 -7.53 -5.42 11.77
N LEU A 89 -6.62 -4.79 12.49
CA LEU A 89 -6.90 -3.55 13.21
C LEU A 89 -7.24 -2.41 12.25
N VAL A 90 -6.39 -2.16 11.26
CA VAL A 90 -6.60 -1.11 10.26
C VAL A 90 -7.83 -1.40 9.43
N GLY A 91 -8.07 -2.66 9.04
CA GLY A 91 -9.25 -3.07 8.28
C GLY A 91 -10.55 -2.80 9.06
N SER A 92 -10.56 -3.11 10.35
CA SER A 92 -11.72 -2.82 11.21
C SER A 92 -11.97 -1.32 11.33
N VAL A 93 -10.92 -0.53 11.59
CA VAL A 93 -11.03 0.93 11.71
C VAL A 93 -11.48 1.55 10.38
N THR A 94 -10.90 1.14 9.25
CA THR A 94 -11.29 1.66 7.93
C THR A 94 -12.70 1.24 7.54
N GLY A 95 -13.15 0.05 7.96
CA GLY A 95 -14.54 -0.39 7.79
C GLY A 95 -15.53 0.53 8.49
N VAL A 96 -15.26 0.87 9.75
CA VAL A 96 -16.09 1.81 10.52
C VAL A 96 -16.04 3.22 9.92
N LEU A 97 -14.83 3.72 9.59
CA LEU A 97 -14.68 5.03 8.96
C LEU A 97 -15.41 5.11 7.63
N GLY A 98 -15.39 4.05 6.83
CA GLY A 98 -16.10 4.00 5.56
C GLY A 98 -17.60 4.13 5.68
N GLN A 99 -18.21 3.61 6.76
CA GLN A 99 -19.63 3.79 7.06
C GLN A 99 -19.97 5.25 7.40
N TRP A 100 -19.09 5.95 8.08
CA TRP A 100 -19.33 7.33 8.54
C TRP A 100 -18.97 8.38 7.49
N LEU A 101 -17.84 8.21 6.81
CA LEU A 101 -17.30 9.19 5.88
C LEU A 101 -17.76 8.95 4.42
N GLY A 102 -18.24 7.75 4.12
CA GLY A 102 -18.49 7.30 2.76
C GLY A 102 -17.20 6.94 2.01
N THR A 103 -17.37 6.21 0.90
CA THR A 103 -16.24 5.60 0.16
C THR A 103 -15.26 6.62 -0.39
N THR A 104 -15.74 7.77 -0.88
CA THR A 104 -14.90 8.81 -1.49
C THR A 104 -13.92 9.40 -0.48
N TRP A 105 -14.39 9.80 0.68
CA TRP A 105 -13.54 10.35 1.74
C TRP A 105 -12.62 9.29 2.34
N LEU A 106 -13.09 8.04 2.43
CA LEU A 106 -12.24 6.93 2.83
C LEU A 106 -11.04 6.77 1.88
N LEU A 107 -11.25 6.84 0.56
CA LEU A 107 -10.17 6.79 -0.42
C LEU A 107 -9.15 7.93 -0.25
N VAL A 108 -9.61 9.13 0.09
CA VAL A 108 -8.74 10.27 0.39
C VAL A 108 -7.89 9.98 1.64
N VAL A 109 -8.49 9.48 2.71
CA VAL A 109 -7.77 9.11 3.94
C VAL A 109 -6.72 8.02 3.63
N LEU A 110 -7.08 7.00 2.88
CA LEU A 110 -6.16 5.93 2.47
C LEU A 110 -5.00 6.46 1.60
N ALA A 111 -5.27 7.44 0.73
CA ALA A 111 -4.22 8.11 -0.04
C ALA A 111 -3.21 8.82 0.86
N PHE A 112 -3.67 9.55 1.88
CA PHE A 112 -2.77 10.19 2.86
C PHE A 112 -1.97 9.17 3.65
N MET A 113 -2.57 8.05 4.07
CA MET A 113 -1.85 6.97 4.74
C MET A 113 -0.79 6.35 3.82
N ALA A 114 -1.08 6.15 2.54
CA ALA A 114 -0.13 5.64 1.56
C ALA A 114 1.04 6.62 1.32
N LEU A 115 0.77 7.94 1.28
CA LEU A 115 1.81 8.97 1.21
C LEU A 115 2.70 8.97 2.45
N ALA A 116 2.11 8.85 3.64
CA ALA A 116 2.86 8.75 4.89
C ALA A 116 3.74 7.49 4.92
N ALA A 117 3.23 6.36 4.42
CA ALA A 117 3.99 5.13 4.28
C ALA A 117 5.15 5.28 3.29
N ALA A 118 4.93 5.94 2.14
CA ALA A 118 5.98 6.23 1.15
C ALA A 118 7.07 7.15 1.73
N ALA A 119 6.67 8.19 2.48
CA ALA A 119 7.61 9.08 3.15
C ALA A 119 8.42 8.35 4.23
N SER A 120 7.80 7.44 4.97
CA SER A 120 8.48 6.59 5.95
C SER A 120 9.46 5.64 5.27
N ALA A 121 9.06 5.01 4.16
CA ALA A 121 9.92 4.14 3.37
C ALA A 121 11.14 4.89 2.81
N ALA A 122 10.99 6.15 2.41
CA ALA A 122 12.10 6.98 1.93
C ALA A 122 13.16 7.27 3.00
N ARG A 123 12.81 7.13 4.30
CA ARG A 123 13.72 7.34 5.44
C ARG A 123 14.40 6.08 5.93
N LEU A 124 14.03 4.91 5.40
CA LEU A 124 14.67 3.66 5.76
C LEU A 124 16.15 3.67 5.31
N PRO A 125 17.07 3.09 6.09
CA PRO A 125 18.44 2.90 5.67
C PRO A 125 18.51 2.02 4.43
N GLU A 126 19.47 2.28 3.55
CA GLU A 126 19.74 1.37 2.43
C GLU A 126 20.40 0.12 2.98
N VAL A 127 19.86 -1.02 2.60
CA VAL A 127 20.46 -2.32 2.90
C VAL A 127 21.10 -2.77 1.59
N GLU A 128 22.43 -2.67 1.54
CA GLU A 128 23.20 -3.23 0.43
C GLU A 128 23.23 -4.77 0.57
N SER A 129 22.86 -5.41 -0.50
CA SER A 129 22.92 -6.87 -0.65
C SER A 129 24.30 -7.31 -1.11
#